data_999b83edf1f0d4f5de47780a70fb7259
#
_entry.id   999b83edf1f0d4f5de47780a70fb7259
#
_cell.length_a   1.000
_cell.length_b   1.000
_cell.length_c   1.000
_cell.angle_alpha   90.00
_cell.angle_beta   90.00
_cell.angle_gamma   90.00
#
_symmetry.space_group_name_H-M   'P 1'
#
loop_
_entity.id
_entity.type
_entity.pdbx_description
1 polymer ?
#
loop_
_entity_poly.entity_id
_entity_poly.type
_entity_poly.pdbx_seq_one_letter_code
_entity_poly.pdbx_strand_id
1 'polypeptide(L)'
;MCIRDRITVVERKSSDTGPSFGEQFHTDSSYTENPPRYTMLLAKLVPKKGLGNTEFASQYLAYEKLPDDYKKKIENVKGVFSSSGPISVTRVERELEKGTGKSKDFKSIHSVIRKINNRKSIYCSPGHVVDFLNISKEEGEELKEFLFKHQIKKEFVYSFEWEKDSIAIWDNWSILHQATPFSGNRVMHRITVQ
;
A
#
# COMPACT_ATOMS: atom_id res chain seq x y z
N MET A 1 20.17 -14.22 3.57
CA MET A 1 18.92 -13.92 2.83
C MET A 1 17.81 -14.70 3.51
N CYS A 2 17.05 -14.04 4.43
CA CYS A 2 15.95 -14.73 5.10
C CYS A 2 14.71 -14.59 4.22
N ILE A 3 14.47 -15.56 3.38
CA ILE A 3 13.14 -15.81 2.83
C ILE A 3 12.31 -16.20 4.06
N ARG A 4 11.32 -15.40 4.42
CA ARG A 4 10.31 -15.84 5.38
C ARG A 4 9.52 -16.94 4.68
N ASP A 5 9.78 -18.19 5.05
CA ASP A 5 9.30 -19.42 4.43
C ASP A 5 7.78 -19.64 4.51
N ARG A 6 6.98 -18.58 4.54
CA ARG A 6 5.54 -18.72 4.67
C ARG A 6 4.80 -17.93 3.60
N ILE A 7 4.18 -18.67 2.71
CA ILE A 7 3.11 -18.14 1.86
C ILE A 7 1.98 -17.67 2.77
N THR A 8 1.63 -16.39 2.69
CA THR A 8 0.46 -15.84 3.38
C THR A 8 -0.76 -16.07 2.50
N VAL A 9 -1.74 -16.78 3.02
CA VAL A 9 -3.03 -16.94 2.34
C VAL A 9 -3.91 -15.74 2.68
N VAL A 10 -4.30 -14.99 1.64
CA VAL A 10 -5.28 -13.89 1.72
C VAL A 10 -6.58 -14.42 1.16
N GLU A 11 -7.54 -14.67 2.05
CA GLU A 11 -8.83 -15.25 1.71
C GLU A 11 -9.97 -14.28 2.03
N ARG A 12 -10.97 -14.23 1.16
CA ARG A 12 -12.30 -13.67 1.41
C ARG A 12 -13.34 -14.72 1.01
N LYS A 13 -14.33 -14.91 1.87
CA LYS A 13 -15.49 -15.76 1.63
C LYS A 13 -16.69 -14.91 1.22
N SER A 14 -17.63 -15.52 0.52
CA SER A 14 -18.89 -14.86 0.16
C SER A 14 -19.75 -14.45 1.36
N SER A 15 -19.52 -15.09 2.52
CA SER A 15 -20.17 -14.77 3.80
C SER A 15 -19.53 -13.60 4.54
N ASP A 16 -18.32 -13.17 4.15
CA ASP A 16 -17.61 -12.10 4.85
C ASP A 16 -18.28 -10.75 4.58
N THR A 17 -18.49 -10.00 5.65
CA THR A 17 -19.02 -8.62 5.62
C THR A 17 -17.88 -7.61 5.80
N GLY A 18 -18.14 -6.35 5.49
CA GLY A 18 -17.13 -5.28 5.63
C GLY A 18 -16.09 -5.25 4.52
N PRO A 19 -15.07 -4.38 4.65
CA PRO A 19 -14.07 -4.16 3.63
C PRO A 19 -13.14 -5.36 3.48
N SER A 20 -12.68 -5.61 2.24
CA SER A 20 -11.69 -6.65 1.96
C SER A 20 -10.30 -6.21 2.41
N PHE A 21 -9.39 -7.17 2.50
CA PHE A 21 -7.98 -6.87 2.76
C PHE A 21 -7.39 -6.03 1.64
N GLY A 22 -6.87 -4.85 1.99
CA GLY A 22 -6.14 -3.99 1.06
C GLY A 22 -7.03 -3.13 0.14
N GLU A 23 -8.25 -2.78 0.54
CA GLU A 23 -9.16 -1.92 -0.24
C GLU A 23 -8.79 -0.42 -0.24
N GLN A 24 -7.69 -0.04 0.38
CA GLN A 24 -7.15 1.31 0.31
C GLN A 24 -5.76 1.29 -0.33
N PHE A 25 -5.44 2.33 -1.13
CA PHE A 25 -4.10 2.46 -1.68
C PHE A 25 -3.04 2.50 -0.59
N HIS A 26 -2.10 1.58 -0.67
CA HIS A 26 -1.02 1.43 0.31
C HIS A 26 0.23 0.83 -0.33
N THR A 27 1.31 0.87 0.43
CA THR A 27 2.54 0.11 0.23
C THR A 27 2.68 -0.88 1.36
N ASP A 28 3.06 -2.11 1.06
CA ASP A 28 3.19 -3.17 2.07
C ASP A 28 4.20 -2.84 3.15
N SER A 29 3.78 -3.02 4.42
CA SER A 29 4.63 -2.97 5.62
C SER A 29 5.61 -1.78 5.69
N SER A 30 5.25 -0.63 5.12
CA SER A 30 6.08 0.58 5.11
C SER A 30 6.36 1.14 6.52
N TYR A 31 5.67 0.65 7.55
CA TYR A 31 5.90 0.95 8.96
C TYR A 31 7.07 0.16 9.58
N THR A 32 7.75 -0.69 8.83
CA THR A 32 8.96 -1.40 9.28
C THR A 32 10.21 -0.62 8.90
N GLU A 33 11.30 -0.80 9.66
CA GLU A 33 12.59 -0.17 9.36
C GLU A 33 13.12 -0.58 7.98
N ASN A 34 12.97 -1.85 7.64
CA ASN A 34 13.34 -2.43 6.35
C ASN A 34 12.08 -2.98 5.65
N PRO A 35 11.31 -2.13 4.94
CA PRO A 35 10.09 -2.58 4.29
C PRO A 35 10.41 -3.50 3.09
N PRO A 36 9.55 -4.49 2.81
CA PRO A 36 9.75 -5.40 1.70
C PRO A 36 9.76 -4.63 0.38
N ARG A 37 10.72 -4.96 -0.48
CA ARG A 37 10.81 -4.33 -1.80
C ARG A 37 9.79 -4.90 -2.77
N TYR A 38 9.67 -6.20 -2.83
CA TYR A 38 8.76 -6.85 -3.77
C TYR A 38 7.62 -7.57 -3.06
N THR A 39 6.45 -7.51 -3.65
CA THR A 39 5.33 -8.40 -3.31
C THR A 39 4.88 -9.16 -4.54
N MET A 40 4.55 -10.41 -4.33
CA MET A 40 4.00 -11.31 -5.34
C MET A 40 2.65 -11.84 -4.85
N LEU A 41 1.66 -11.83 -5.73
CA LEU A 41 0.39 -12.53 -5.52
C LEU A 41 0.19 -13.57 -6.62
N LEU A 42 -0.22 -14.78 -6.21
CA LEU A 42 -0.72 -15.84 -7.08
C LEU A 42 -2.20 -16.04 -6.82
N ALA A 43 -3.03 -15.95 -7.85
CA ALA A 43 -4.48 -16.15 -7.77
C ALA A 43 -4.81 -17.64 -7.75
N LYS A 44 -5.39 -18.15 -6.64
CA LYS A 44 -5.85 -19.53 -6.51
C LYS A 44 -7.35 -19.67 -6.77
N LEU A 45 -8.11 -18.70 -6.33
CA LEU A 45 -9.54 -18.56 -6.58
C LEU A 45 -9.85 -17.09 -6.80
N VAL A 46 -10.58 -16.78 -7.85
CA VAL A 46 -10.97 -15.42 -8.22
C VAL A 46 -12.49 -15.30 -8.30
N PRO A 47 -13.05 -14.10 -8.01
CA PRO A 47 -14.46 -13.84 -8.22
C PRO A 47 -14.80 -13.81 -9.72
N LYS A 48 -16.03 -13.43 -10.06
CA LYS A 48 -16.41 -13.23 -11.46
C LYS A 48 -15.52 -12.21 -12.14
N LYS A 49 -15.27 -12.40 -13.44
CA LYS A 49 -14.48 -11.53 -14.29
C LYS A 49 -14.83 -10.04 -14.08
N GLY A 50 -13.79 -9.19 -13.95
CA GLY A 50 -13.92 -7.76 -13.70
C GLY A 50 -14.16 -7.37 -12.23
N LEU A 51 -14.26 -8.35 -11.32
CA LEU A 51 -14.41 -8.10 -9.90
C LEU A 51 -13.14 -8.46 -9.12
N GLY A 52 -12.86 -7.71 -8.05
CA GLY A 52 -11.71 -7.97 -7.18
C GLY A 52 -10.37 -7.75 -7.86
N ASN A 53 -10.30 -6.81 -8.79
CA ASN A 53 -9.06 -6.42 -9.45
C ASN A 53 -8.06 -5.88 -8.41
N THR A 54 -6.78 -5.86 -8.79
CA THR A 54 -5.79 -5.08 -8.05
C THR A 54 -5.41 -3.86 -8.89
N GLU A 55 -5.56 -2.68 -8.32
CA GLU A 55 -5.11 -1.44 -8.91
C GLU A 55 -3.71 -1.10 -8.45
N PHE A 56 -2.86 -0.69 -9.39
CA PHE A 56 -1.47 -0.31 -9.19
C PHE A 56 -1.27 1.13 -9.62
N ALA A 57 -0.87 2.02 -8.71
CA ALA A 57 -0.58 3.43 -9.01
C ALA A 57 0.93 3.66 -9.07
N SER A 58 1.42 4.07 -10.24
CA SER A 58 2.84 4.35 -10.48
C SER A 58 3.30 5.59 -9.74
N GLN A 59 4.18 5.44 -8.78
CA GLN A 59 4.74 6.54 -8.02
C GLN A 59 5.89 7.25 -8.76
N TYR A 60 6.45 6.64 -9.78
CA TYR A 60 7.33 7.32 -10.73
C TYR A 60 6.57 8.36 -11.54
N LEU A 61 5.43 7.98 -12.15
CA LEU A 61 4.59 8.91 -12.91
C LEU A 61 4.03 10.01 -12.01
N ALA A 62 3.59 9.64 -10.80
CA ALA A 62 3.13 10.61 -9.83
C ALA A 62 4.19 11.64 -9.48
N TYR A 63 5.47 11.23 -9.29
CA TYR A 63 6.57 12.15 -9.05
C TYR A 63 6.88 13.02 -10.29
N GLU A 64 6.94 12.43 -11.47
CA GLU A 64 7.24 13.15 -12.73
C GLU A 64 6.21 14.26 -12.99
N LYS A 65 4.93 13.99 -12.70
CA LYS A 65 3.80 14.93 -12.88
C LYS A 65 3.51 15.82 -11.66
N LEU A 66 4.33 15.72 -10.61
CA LEU A 66 4.22 16.59 -9.46
C LEU A 66 4.65 18.02 -9.86
N PRO A 67 3.92 19.08 -9.44
CA PRO A 67 4.35 20.46 -9.65
C PRO A 67 5.72 20.71 -9.02
N ASP A 68 6.51 21.61 -9.63
CA ASP A 68 7.91 21.83 -9.22
C ASP A 68 8.07 22.43 -7.82
N ASP A 69 7.12 23.23 -7.38
CA ASP A 69 7.04 23.74 -6.01
C ASP A 69 6.86 22.60 -5.00
N TYR A 70 6.00 21.63 -5.29
CA TYR A 70 5.83 20.42 -4.47
C TYR A 70 7.07 19.54 -4.51
N LYS A 71 7.74 19.36 -5.66
CA LYS A 71 9.00 18.61 -5.73
C LYS A 71 10.06 19.18 -4.80
N LYS A 72 10.18 20.54 -4.78
CA LYS A 72 11.08 21.24 -3.86
C LYS A 72 10.63 21.07 -2.41
N LYS A 73 9.33 21.23 -2.13
CA LYS A 73 8.77 21.10 -0.79
C LYS A 73 9.05 19.74 -0.16
N ILE A 74 8.90 18.65 -0.92
CA ILE A 74 9.07 17.29 -0.39
C ILE A 74 10.50 16.76 -0.40
N GLU A 75 11.48 17.50 -0.92
CA GLU A 75 12.84 16.97 -1.13
C GLU A 75 13.51 16.48 0.15
N ASN A 76 13.28 17.17 1.27
CA ASN A 76 13.85 16.81 2.58
C ASN A 76 12.80 16.33 3.60
N VAL A 77 11.56 16.17 3.18
CA VAL A 77 10.48 15.72 4.06
C VAL A 77 10.61 14.22 4.33
N LYS A 78 10.41 13.84 5.59
CA LYS A 78 10.34 12.45 6.02
C LYS A 78 8.92 12.15 6.50
N GLY A 79 8.37 11.01 6.09
CA GLY A 79 7.10 10.50 6.60
C GLY A 79 7.30 9.62 7.84
N VAL A 80 6.40 9.75 8.80
CA VAL A 80 6.24 8.81 9.92
C VAL A 80 5.19 7.79 9.52
N PHE A 81 5.60 6.54 9.42
CA PHE A 81 4.75 5.43 9.02
C PHE A 81 4.38 4.60 10.24
N SER A 82 3.10 4.26 10.39
CA SER A 82 2.58 3.50 11.53
C SER A 82 1.79 2.29 11.06
N SER A 83 1.95 1.17 11.74
CA SER A 83 1.09 -0.01 11.55
C SER A 83 -0.34 0.23 12.07
N SER A 84 -0.54 1.30 12.84
CA SER A 84 -1.84 1.81 13.30
C SER A 84 -2.33 2.98 12.45
N GLY A 85 -1.80 3.16 11.24
CA GLY A 85 -2.29 4.15 10.26
C GLY A 85 -3.68 3.83 9.72
N PRO A 86 -4.22 4.65 8.79
CA PRO A 86 -5.60 4.55 8.32
C PRO A 86 -6.05 3.16 7.85
N ILE A 87 -5.16 2.38 7.21
CA ILE A 87 -5.48 1.01 6.76
C ILE A 87 -5.61 0.01 7.92
N SER A 88 -5.19 0.38 9.13
CA SER A 88 -5.20 -0.53 10.29
C SER A 88 -6.62 -0.83 10.80
N VAL A 89 -7.60 0.01 10.48
CA VAL A 89 -9.00 -0.19 10.91
C VAL A 89 -9.47 -1.60 10.53
N THR A 90 -9.27 -2.00 9.28
CA THR A 90 -9.63 -3.34 8.81
C THR A 90 -8.79 -4.46 9.44
N ARG A 91 -7.58 -4.16 9.91
CA ARG A 91 -6.73 -5.10 10.64
C ARG A 91 -7.19 -5.27 12.08
N VAL A 92 -7.47 -4.15 12.76
CA VAL A 92 -7.96 -4.16 14.16
C VAL A 92 -9.29 -4.88 14.25
N GLU A 93 -10.21 -4.62 13.35
CA GLU A 93 -11.50 -5.33 13.29
C GLU A 93 -11.29 -6.83 13.16
N ARG A 94 -10.43 -7.29 12.26
CA ARG A 94 -10.12 -8.72 12.10
C ARG A 94 -9.37 -9.34 13.28
N GLU A 95 -8.52 -8.59 13.96
CA GLU A 95 -7.82 -9.06 15.18
C GLU A 95 -8.79 -9.17 16.35
N LEU A 96 -9.76 -8.25 16.48
CA LEU A 96 -10.83 -8.33 17.47
C LEU A 96 -11.74 -9.54 17.22
N GLU A 97 -12.13 -9.78 15.96
CA GLU A 97 -12.93 -10.97 15.58
C GLU A 97 -12.21 -12.29 15.91
N LYS A 98 -10.88 -12.31 15.82
CA LYS A 98 -10.05 -13.48 16.13
C LYS A 98 -9.64 -13.60 17.60
N GLY A 99 -10.02 -12.65 18.45
CA GLY A 99 -9.66 -12.64 19.88
C GLY A 99 -8.16 -12.47 20.17
N THR A 100 -7.38 -11.98 19.22
CA THR A 100 -5.91 -11.89 19.30
C THR A 100 -5.41 -10.55 19.89
N GLY A 101 -6.08 -9.93 20.81
CA GLY A 101 -5.59 -8.81 21.64
C GLY A 101 -5.01 -7.58 20.88
N LYS A 102 -4.68 -6.51 21.59
CA LYS A 102 -4.07 -5.29 21.03
C LYS A 102 -2.71 -5.57 20.38
N SER A 103 -2.59 -5.40 19.07
CA SER A 103 -1.30 -5.49 18.42
C SER A 103 -0.42 -4.27 18.73
N LYS A 104 0.88 -4.51 18.90
CA LYS A 104 1.88 -3.45 19.11
C LYS A 104 1.91 -2.54 17.88
N ASP A 105 1.88 -1.22 18.11
CA ASP A 105 2.11 -0.24 17.04
C ASP A 105 3.60 -0.21 16.67
N PHE A 106 3.89 -0.51 15.41
CA PHE A 106 5.21 -0.39 14.83
C PHE A 106 5.29 0.91 14.04
N LYS A 107 6.38 1.65 14.23
CA LYS A 107 6.63 2.91 13.53
C LYS A 107 8.00 2.91 12.90
N SER A 108 8.08 3.55 11.75
CA SER A 108 9.36 3.84 11.07
C SER A 108 9.31 5.22 10.42
N ILE A 109 10.49 5.73 10.06
CA ILE A 109 10.65 7.02 9.41
C ILE A 109 11.37 6.78 8.08
N HIS A 110 10.76 7.22 6.99
CA HIS A 110 11.34 7.12 5.64
C HIS A 110 11.27 8.46 4.92
N SER A 111 12.19 8.68 3.98
CA SER A 111 12.08 9.80 3.05
C SER A 111 10.80 9.67 2.22
N VAL A 112 10.09 10.76 2.00
CA VAL A 112 8.92 10.84 1.11
C VAL A 112 9.32 10.63 -0.37
N ILE A 113 10.58 10.84 -0.70
CA ILE A 113 11.14 10.54 -2.02
C ILE A 113 12.10 9.35 -1.91
N ARG A 114 11.92 8.35 -2.77
CA ARG A 114 12.91 7.29 -3.01
C ARG A 114 13.55 7.47 -4.36
N LYS A 115 14.88 7.29 -4.41
CA LYS A 115 15.63 7.23 -5.66
C LYS A 115 15.95 5.77 -5.97
N ILE A 116 15.45 5.27 -7.10
CA ILE A 116 15.61 3.90 -7.55
C ILE A 116 16.13 3.95 -8.99
N ASN A 117 17.35 3.43 -9.23
CA ASN A 117 17.95 3.39 -10.58
C ASN A 117 17.89 4.76 -11.29
N ASN A 118 18.31 5.84 -10.62
CA ASN A 118 18.26 7.22 -11.11
C ASN A 118 16.86 7.82 -11.36
N ARG A 119 15.78 7.11 -11.08
CA ARG A 119 14.42 7.68 -11.07
C ARG A 119 13.98 7.99 -9.65
N LYS A 120 13.25 9.08 -9.48
CA LYS A 120 12.61 9.43 -8.21
C LYS A 120 11.16 8.93 -8.20
N SER A 121 10.73 8.40 -7.07
CA SER A 121 9.34 7.99 -6.82
C SER A 121 8.84 8.63 -5.54
N ILE A 122 7.54 8.89 -5.43
CA ILE A 122 6.91 9.27 -4.17
C ILE A 122 6.80 8.02 -3.30
N TYR A 123 7.23 8.12 -2.04
CA TYR A 123 7.08 7.08 -1.04
C TYR A 123 6.26 7.64 0.13
N CYS A 124 4.94 7.68 -0.05
CA CYS A 124 4.00 8.29 0.89
C CYS A 124 2.69 7.48 0.88
N SER A 125 2.69 6.36 1.62
CA SER A 125 1.56 5.43 1.65
C SER A 125 0.35 6.03 2.39
N PRO A 126 -0.79 6.29 1.71
CA PRO A 126 -2.00 6.78 2.37
C PRO A 126 -2.47 5.87 3.52
N GLY A 127 -2.22 4.58 3.40
CA GLY A 127 -2.62 3.61 4.43
C GLY A 127 -1.77 3.64 5.70
N HIS A 128 -0.56 4.20 5.66
CA HIS A 128 0.39 4.09 6.78
C HIS A 128 1.00 5.40 7.25
N VAL A 129 1.08 6.46 6.41
CA VAL A 129 1.64 7.75 6.81
C VAL A 129 0.69 8.45 7.78
N VAL A 130 1.21 8.77 8.95
CA VAL A 130 0.46 9.43 10.03
C VAL A 130 0.94 10.86 10.27
N ASP A 131 2.20 11.17 9.95
CA ASP A 131 2.80 12.48 10.19
C ASP A 131 3.98 12.73 9.25
N PHE A 132 4.46 13.98 9.20
CA PHE A 132 5.67 14.37 8.49
C PHE A 132 6.66 15.07 9.42
N LEU A 133 7.95 14.90 9.12
CA LEU A 133 9.06 15.59 9.77
C LEU A 133 9.74 16.54 8.81
N ASN A 134 10.46 17.52 9.34
CA ASN A 134 11.16 18.58 8.60
C ASN A 134 10.23 19.54 7.84
N ILE A 135 9.02 19.71 8.36
CA ILE A 135 7.99 20.63 7.86
C ILE A 135 7.08 21.02 9.04
N SER A 136 6.44 22.20 9.00
CA SER A 136 5.47 22.57 10.03
C SER A 136 4.25 21.64 10.02
N LYS A 137 3.53 21.57 11.14
CA LYS A 137 2.36 20.68 11.24
C LYS A 137 1.28 21.07 10.25
N GLU A 138 1.02 22.35 10.12
CA GLU A 138 0.01 22.90 9.21
C GLU A 138 0.34 22.57 7.76
N GLU A 139 1.57 22.85 7.33
CA GLU A 139 2.03 22.50 5.99
C GLU A 139 2.08 20.99 5.75
N GLY A 140 2.33 20.20 6.80
CA GLY A 140 2.33 18.73 6.76
C GLY A 140 0.94 18.17 6.47
N GLU A 141 -0.11 18.71 7.11
CA GLU A 141 -1.50 18.29 6.84
C GLU A 141 -1.94 18.65 5.41
N GLU A 142 -1.63 19.88 4.95
CA GLU A 142 -1.90 20.27 3.56
C GLU A 142 -1.17 19.37 2.56
N LEU A 143 0.11 19.09 2.82
CA LEU A 143 0.92 18.23 1.99
C LEU A 143 0.37 16.80 1.94
N LYS A 144 -0.07 16.27 3.07
CA LYS A 144 -0.66 14.93 3.18
C LYS A 144 -1.92 14.82 2.32
N GLU A 145 -2.85 15.79 2.47
CA GLU A 145 -4.07 15.83 1.69
C GLU A 145 -3.79 15.90 0.18
N PHE A 146 -2.85 16.78 -0.22
CA PHE A 146 -2.46 16.92 -1.61
C PHE A 146 -1.83 15.63 -2.16
N LEU A 147 -0.83 15.06 -1.49
CA LEU A 147 -0.11 13.89 -1.97
C LEU A 147 -1.04 12.67 -2.06
N PHE A 148 -1.92 12.46 -1.06
CA PHE A 148 -2.83 11.32 -1.07
C PHE A 148 -3.78 11.35 -2.27
N LYS A 149 -4.26 12.53 -2.66
CA LYS A 149 -5.08 12.71 -3.87
C LYS A 149 -4.26 12.60 -5.16
N HIS A 150 -3.07 13.20 -5.17
CA HIS A 150 -2.22 13.26 -6.36
C HIS A 150 -1.73 11.88 -6.78
N GLN A 151 -1.25 11.07 -5.82
CA GLN A 151 -0.61 9.77 -6.06
C GLN A 151 -1.52 8.73 -6.72
N ILE A 152 -2.83 8.90 -6.61
CA ILE A 152 -3.85 7.92 -7.05
C ILE A 152 -4.70 8.44 -8.20
N LYS A 153 -4.27 9.49 -8.91
CA LYS A 153 -4.96 9.97 -10.11
C LYS A 153 -5.08 8.85 -11.13
N LYS A 154 -6.21 8.77 -11.80
CA LYS A 154 -6.52 7.71 -12.79
C LYS A 154 -5.44 7.52 -13.85
N GLU A 155 -4.79 8.60 -14.25
CA GLU A 155 -3.68 8.58 -15.25
C GLU A 155 -2.42 7.84 -14.77
N PHE A 156 -2.30 7.55 -13.47
CA PHE A 156 -1.18 6.80 -12.88
C PHE A 156 -1.57 5.36 -12.53
N VAL A 157 -2.85 5.02 -12.66
CA VAL A 157 -3.42 3.76 -12.17
C VAL A 157 -3.62 2.77 -13.31
N TYR A 158 -3.12 1.56 -13.11
CA TYR A 158 -3.39 0.39 -13.92
C TYR A 158 -4.23 -0.61 -13.12
N SER A 159 -5.35 -1.06 -13.66
CA SER A 159 -6.21 -2.08 -13.06
C SER A 159 -5.89 -3.46 -13.63
N PHE A 160 -5.36 -4.34 -12.79
CA PHE A 160 -5.03 -5.72 -13.15
C PHE A 160 -6.23 -6.63 -12.87
N GLU A 161 -6.77 -7.22 -13.92
CA GLU A 161 -7.83 -8.22 -13.85
C GLU A 161 -7.22 -9.61 -13.58
N TRP A 162 -7.73 -10.29 -12.56
CA TRP A 162 -7.23 -11.60 -12.15
C TRP A 162 -7.92 -12.74 -12.89
N GLU A 163 -7.12 -13.66 -13.38
CA GLU A 163 -7.54 -14.99 -13.78
C GLU A 163 -6.93 -16.02 -12.82
N LYS A 164 -7.56 -17.19 -12.73
CA LYS A 164 -6.99 -18.29 -11.91
C LYS A 164 -5.57 -18.61 -12.40
N ASP A 165 -4.67 -18.79 -11.44
CA ASP A 165 -3.24 -19.07 -11.61
C ASP A 165 -2.41 -17.93 -12.23
N SER A 166 -2.99 -16.72 -12.45
CA SER A 166 -2.19 -15.54 -12.76
C SER A 166 -1.33 -15.10 -11.59
N ILE A 167 -0.17 -14.52 -11.92
CA ILE A 167 0.79 -13.97 -10.97
C ILE A 167 1.01 -12.49 -11.28
N ALA A 168 0.95 -11.64 -10.25
CA ALA A 168 1.43 -10.26 -10.32
C ALA A 168 2.57 -10.07 -9.34
N ILE A 169 3.61 -9.35 -9.77
CA ILE A 169 4.78 -8.97 -8.97
C ILE A 169 4.96 -7.45 -9.10
N TRP A 170 5.15 -6.76 -7.99
CA TRP A 170 5.39 -5.31 -8.01
C TRP A 170 6.46 -4.86 -7.02
N ASP A 171 7.07 -3.71 -7.32
CA ASP A 171 8.03 -3.03 -6.46
C ASP A 171 7.30 -2.06 -5.52
N ASN A 172 7.21 -2.40 -4.24
CA ASN A 172 6.56 -1.59 -3.20
C ASN A 172 7.20 -0.20 -3.00
N TRP A 173 8.41 0.00 -3.47
CA TRP A 173 9.10 1.28 -3.34
C TRP A 173 8.64 2.32 -4.37
N SER A 174 7.95 1.88 -5.42
CA SER A 174 7.50 2.73 -6.52
C SER A 174 6.05 2.51 -6.94
N ILE A 175 5.32 1.64 -6.23
CA ILE A 175 3.92 1.32 -6.51
C ILE A 175 3.09 1.43 -5.23
N LEU A 176 1.99 2.19 -5.29
CA LEU A 176 0.86 2.01 -4.38
C LEU A 176 -0.11 1.02 -5.02
N HIS A 177 -0.74 0.19 -4.20
CA HIS A 177 -1.71 -0.76 -4.70
C HIS A 177 -2.93 -0.89 -3.78
N GLN A 178 -4.06 -1.29 -4.36
CA GLN A 178 -5.28 -1.61 -3.62
C GLN A 178 -6.05 -2.73 -4.30
N ALA A 179 -6.85 -3.46 -3.52
CA ALA A 179 -7.88 -4.34 -4.06
C ALA A 179 -9.15 -3.53 -4.33
N THR A 180 -9.76 -3.68 -5.51
CA THR A 180 -11.09 -3.10 -5.74
C THR A 180 -12.14 -3.87 -4.94
N PRO A 181 -13.21 -3.20 -4.44
CA PRO A 181 -14.29 -3.86 -3.73
C PRO A 181 -14.92 -4.98 -4.58
N PHE A 182 -15.26 -6.09 -3.93
CA PHE A 182 -15.94 -7.21 -4.60
C PHE A 182 -16.74 -8.05 -3.60
N SER A 183 -17.69 -8.78 -4.12
CA SER A 183 -18.40 -9.85 -3.40
C SER A 183 -18.01 -11.22 -3.95
N GLY A 184 -18.08 -12.25 -3.12
CA GLY A 184 -17.77 -13.62 -3.49
C GLY A 184 -16.46 -14.14 -2.91
N ASN A 185 -16.08 -15.34 -3.31
CA ASN A 185 -14.87 -16.00 -2.81
C ASN A 185 -13.64 -15.56 -3.58
N ARG A 186 -12.54 -15.27 -2.86
CA ARG A 186 -11.22 -14.99 -3.43
C ARG A 186 -10.15 -15.59 -2.55
N VAL A 187 -9.19 -16.31 -3.16
CA VAL A 187 -8.02 -16.85 -2.45
C VAL A 187 -6.76 -16.47 -3.21
N MET A 188 -5.88 -15.74 -2.55
CA MET A 188 -4.58 -15.33 -3.07
C MET A 188 -3.47 -15.88 -2.19
N HIS A 189 -2.41 -16.37 -2.80
CA HIS A 189 -1.17 -16.69 -2.12
C HIS A 189 -0.20 -15.51 -2.27
N ARG A 190 0.27 -14.98 -1.15
CA ARG A 190 1.13 -13.79 -1.11
C ARG A 190 2.52 -14.13 -0.57
N ILE A 191 3.53 -13.58 -1.22
CA ILE A 191 4.92 -13.59 -0.76
C ILE A 191 5.44 -12.16 -0.81
N THR A 192 6.17 -11.75 0.24
CA THR A 192 6.92 -10.48 0.27
C THR A 192 8.41 -10.77 0.37
N VAL A 193 9.22 -10.04 -0.40
CA VAL A 193 10.67 -10.21 -0.51
C VAL A 193 11.36 -8.88 -0.20
N GLN A 194 12.44 -8.93 0.59
CA GLN A 194 13.33 -7.79 0.87
C GLN A 194 14.35 -7.58 -0.24
#